data_61a1b7cbe5a0c92f681a214a8bf5846d
#
_entry.id   61a1b7cbe5a0c92f681a214a8bf5846d
#
_cell.length_a   1.000
_cell.length_b   1.000
_cell.length_c   1.000
_cell.angle_alpha   90.00
_cell.angle_beta   90.00
_cell.angle_gamma   90.00
#
_symmetry.space_group_name_H-M   'P 1'
#
loop_
_entity.id
_entity.type
_entity.pdbx_description
1 polymer ?
#
loop_
_entity_poly.entity_id
_entity_poly.type
_entity_poly.pdbx_seq_one_letter_code
_entity_poly.pdbx_strand_id
1 'polypeptide(L)'
;MASNFKFSTYRNSENIHIKLFGDFDGTSAFELIHFLKESPRAVAKIFVHTSCLKRIFPFGRDVFLSNLDFLSGDSPLLLLTGDEASRLVPENNKYIQALAC
;
A
#
# COMPACT_ATOMS: atom_id res chain seq x y z
N MET A 1 -15.12 11.65 0.66
CA MET A 1 -13.68 11.86 0.90
C MET A 1 -13.36 11.62 2.37
N ALA A 2 -12.36 10.82 2.64
CA ALA A 2 -11.98 10.52 4.02
C ALA A 2 -11.06 11.61 4.54
N SER A 3 -11.58 12.49 5.38
CA SER A 3 -10.80 13.60 5.91
C SER A 3 -9.82 13.16 7.00
N ASN A 4 -9.96 11.92 7.49
CA ASN A 4 -9.09 11.42 8.57
C ASN A 4 -7.99 10.49 8.06
N PHE A 5 -7.91 10.27 6.75
CA PHE A 5 -6.85 9.42 6.21
C PHE A 5 -5.52 10.16 6.21
N LYS A 6 -4.50 9.47 6.64
CA LYS A 6 -3.13 9.97 6.52
C LYS A 6 -2.18 8.79 6.57
N PHE A 7 -0.96 9.00 6.10
CA PHE A 7 0.07 7.98 6.27
C PHE A 7 1.38 8.65 6.63
N SER A 8 2.21 7.89 7.33
CA SER A 8 3.55 8.31 7.68
C SER A 8 4.54 7.34 7.05
N THR A 9 5.74 7.82 6.77
CA THR A 9 6.75 7.01 6.11
C THR A 9 8.04 7.02 6.92
N TYR A 10 8.74 5.89 6.85
CA TYR A 10 10.05 5.75 7.44
C TYR A 10 10.92 4.99 6.43
N ARG A 11 12.09 5.54 6.14
CA ARG A 11 13.00 4.92 5.19
C ARG A 11 14.32 4.56 5.85
N ASN A 12 14.78 3.32 5.63
CA ASN A 12 16.15 2.96 5.94
C ASN A 12 16.89 2.72 4.61
N SER A 13 18.08 2.12 4.64
CA SER A 13 18.92 2.03 3.44
C SER A 13 18.30 1.26 2.30
N GLU A 14 17.45 0.25 2.58
CA GLU A 14 16.93 -0.64 1.56
C GLU A 14 15.41 -0.71 1.52
N ASN A 15 14.74 -0.26 2.57
CA ASN A 15 13.30 -0.44 2.70
C ASN A 15 12.60 0.85 3.06
N ILE A 16 11.32 0.93 2.67
CA ILE A 16 10.43 2.01 3.10
C ILE A 16 9.31 1.35 3.89
N HIS A 17 8.95 1.96 5.01
CA HIS A 17 7.80 1.55 5.80
C HIS A 17 6.75 2.64 5.73
N ILE A 18 5.51 2.28 5.43
CA ILE A 18 4.39 3.21 5.35
C ILE A 18 3.34 2.74 6.32
N LYS A 19 2.93 3.61 7.26
CA LYS A 19 1.82 3.34 8.16
C LYS A 19 0.60 4.11 7.69
N LEU A 20 -0.50 3.40 7.50
CA LEU A 20 -1.76 3.98 7.07
C LEU A 20 -2.68 4.16 8.27
N PHE A 21 -3.36 5.31 8.34
CA PHE A 21 -4.26 5.64 9.45
C PHE A 21 -5.60 6.11 8.90
N GLY A 22 -6.67 5.79 9.61
CA GLY A 22 -7.99 6.31 9.31
C GLY A 22 -8.76 5.44 8.32
N ASP A 23 -9.54 6.08 7.46
CA ASP A 23 -10.42 5.41 6.52
C ASP A 23 -9.81 5.43 5.11
N PHE A 24 -9.78 4.26 4.49
CA PHE A 24 -9.15 4.09 3.18
C PHE A 24 -10.24 4.13 2.10
N ASP A 25 -10.44 5.30 1.50
CA ASP A 25 -11.40 5.49 0.42
C ASP A 25 -10.69 5.68 -0.92
N GLY A 26 -11.42 6.08 -1.95
CA GLY A 26 -10.84 6.24 -3.29
C GLY A 26 -9.74 7.30 -3.33
N THR A 27 -9.95 8.43 -2.66
CA THR A 27 -8.93 9.48 -2.60
C THR A 27 -7.69 8.98 -1.87
N SER A 28 -7.89 8.25 -0.76
CA SER A 28 -6.80 7.65 0.00
C SER A 28 -5.98 6.71 -0.87
N ALA A 29 -6.67 5.88 -1.65
CA ALA A 29 -6.00 4.93 -2.53
C ALA A 29 -5.16 5.64 -3.58
N PHE A 30 -5.67 6.71 -4.18
CA PHE A 30 -4.89 7.47 -5.16
C PHE A 30 -3.66 8.12 -4.53
N GLU A 31 -3.79 8.66 -3.32
CA GLU A 31 -2.64 9.24 -2.63
C GLU A 31 -1.56 8.20 -2.39
N LEU A 32 -1.94 7.02 -1.94
CA LEU A 32 -0.99 5.95 -1.69
C LEU A 32 -0.34 5.47 -2.99
N ILE A 33 -1.14 5.25 -4.03
CA ILE A 33 -0.63 4.81 -5.33
C ILE A 33 0.38 5.83 -5.87
N HIS A 34 0.04 7.12 -5.77
CA HIS A 34 0.94 8.18 -6.25
C HIS A 34 2.29 8.11 -5.53
N PHE A 35 2.26 7.95 -4.20
CA PHE A 35 3.50 7.83 -3.43
C PHE A 35 4.30 6.61 -3.87
N LEU A 36 3.63 5.47 -4.06
CA LEU A 36 4.30 4.24 -4.44
C LEU A 36 4.95 4.35 -5.82
N LYS A 37 4.29 5.00 -6.76
CA LYS A 37 4.83 5.17 -8.10
C LYS A 37 6.09 6.03 -8.11
N GLU A 38 6.20 6.95 -7.17
CA GLU A 38 7.33 7.86 -7.10
C GLU A 38 8.47 7.34 -6.23
N SER A 39 8.31 6.16 -5.65
CA SER A 39 9.35 5.58 -4.79
C SER A 39 10.60 5.24 -5.59
N PRO A 40 11.79 5.45 -5.01
CA PRO A 40 13.04 5.15 -5.71
C PRO A 40 13.17 3.67 -6.04
N ARG A 41 13.67 3.36 -7.21
CA ARG A 41 13.89 1.96 -7.62
C ARG A 41 15.00 1.28 -6.84
N ALA A 42 15.88 2.07 -6.20
CA ALA A 42 16.94 1.53 -5.36
C ALA A 42 16.40 0.87 -4.09
N VAL A 43 15.15 1.16 -3.72
CA VAL A 43 14.52 0.55 -2.56
C VAL A 43 14.10 -0.87 -2.94
N ALA A 44 14.48 -1.85 -2.12
CA ALA A 44 14.17 -3.25 -2.41
C ALA A 44 12.73 -3.62 -2.05
N LYS A 45 12.24 -3.10 -0.92
CA LYS A 45 10.94 -3.48 -0.40
C LYS A 45 10.21 -2.27 0.18
N ILE A 46 8.89 -2.26 0.02
CA ILE A 46 8.03 -1.27 0.66
C ILE A 46 7.03 -2.02 1.52
N PHE A 47 7.06 -1.75 2.83
CA PHE A 47 6.12 -2.36 3.77
C PHE A 47 4.98 -1.40 4.02
N VAL A 48 3.76 -1.83 3.73
CA VAL A 48 2.56 -1.03 3.97
C VAL A 48 1.83 -1.64 5.16
N HIS A 49 1.79 -0.92 6.27
CA HIS A 49 1.20 -1.41 7.52
C HIS A 49 -0.24 -0.92 7.61
N THR A 50 -1.18 -1.86 7.65
CA THR A 50 -2.61 -1.55 7.62
C THR A 50 -3.27 -1.61 8.99
N SER A 51 -2.52 -1.98 10.05
CA SER A 51 -3.11 -2.21 11.36
C SER A 51 -3.75 -0.98 11.98
N CYS A 52 -3.39 0.21 11.55
CA CYS A 52 -3.95 1.46 12.06
C CYS A 52 -5.11 2.00 11.20
N LEU A 53 -5.48 1.30 10.15
CA LEU A 53 -6.67 1.66 9.37
C LEU A 53 -7.93 1.33 10.17
N LYS A 54 -8.91 2.22 10.15
CA LYS A 54 -10.19 1.97 10.80
C LYS A 54 -11.10 1.17 9.91
N ARG A 55 -11.13 1.48 8.62
CA ARG A 55 -11.93 0.72 7.66
C ARG A 55 -11.40 0.92 6.25
N ILE A 56 -11.68 -0.05 5.41
CA ILE A 56 -11.35 0.00 3.99
C ILE A 56 -12.67 0.01 3.23
N PHE A 57 -12.95 1.12 2.54
CA PHE A 57 -14.16 1.20 1.74
C PHE A 57 -13.98 0.42 0.44
N PRO A 58 -15.04 -0.21 -0.06
CA PRO A 58 -14.95 -1.00 -1.29
C PRO A 58 -14.39 -0.22 -2.48
N PHE A 59 -14.80 1.05 -2.63
CA PHE A 59 -14.27 1.86 -3.73
C PHE A 59 -12.79 2.15 -3.57
N GLY A 60 -12.33 2.40 -2.35
CA GLY A 60 -10.90 2.57 -2.08
C GLY A 60 -10.12 1.33 -2.42
N ARG A 61 -10.64 0.17 -2.04
CA ARG A 61 -10.03 -1.11 -2.39
C ARG A 61 -9.96 -1.27 -3.91
N ASP A 62 -11.05 -0.98 -4.61
CA ASP A 62 -11.11 -1.12 -6.07
C ASP A 62 -10.12 -0.20 -6.76
N VAL A 63 -10.02 1.05 -6.32
CA VAL A 63 -9.07 2.00 -6.88
C VAL A 63 -7.64 1.50 -6.68
N PHE A 64 -7.34 1.01 -5.48
CA PHE A 64 -6.00 0.50 -5.21
C PHE A 64 -5.66 -0.69 -6.11
N LEU A 65 -6.56 -1.69 -6.16
CA LEU A 65 -6.30 -2.90 -6.94
C LEU A 65 -6.23 -2.62 -8.44
N SER A 66 -6.94 -1.59 -8.92
CA SER A 66 -6.97 -1.26 -10.35
C SER A 66 -5.74 -0.50 -10.80
N ASN A 67 -4.90 -0.03 -9.88
CA ASN A 67 -3.77 0.82 -10.23
C ASN A 67 -2.43 0.21 -9.86
N LEU A 68 -2.33 -1.11 -9.85
CA LEU A 68 -1.10 -1.80 -9.47
C LEU A 68 -0.25 -2.24 -10.67
N ASP A 69 -0.60 -1.81 -11.87
CA ASP A 69 0.12 -2.22 -13.08
C ASP A 69 1.53 -1.62 -13.17
N PHE A 70 1.86 -0.65 -12.32
CA PHE A 70 3.23 -0.14 -12.26
C PHE A 70 4.18 -1.13 -11.57
N LEU A 71 3.68 -2.13 -10.86
CA LEU A 71 4.52 -3.12 -10.18
C LEU A 71 5.14 -4.05 -11.22
N SER A 72 6.44 -4.30 -11.08
CA SER A 72 7.18 -5.14 -12.01
C SER A 72 8.43 -5.69 -11.32
N GLY A 73 9.22 -6.46 -12.06
CA GLY A 73 10.48 -6.94 -11.51
C GLY A 73 11.48 -5.84 -11.20
N ASP A 74 11.29 -4.65 -11.79
CA ASP A 74 12.17 -3.50 -11.54
C ASP A 74 11.68 -2.59 -10.44
N SER A 75 10.46 -2.78 -9.94
CA SER A 75 9.93 -1.97 -8.87
C SER A 75 10.21 -2.63 -7.53
N PRO A 76 10.16 -1.88 -6.41
CA PRO A 76 10.25 -2.52 -5.10
C PRO A 76 9.13 -3.54 -4.90
N LEU A 77 9.42 -4.58 -4.14
CA LEU A 77 8.40 -5.55 -3.75
C LEU A 77 7.50 -4.91 -2.71
N LEU A 78 6.20 -5.01 -2.91
CA LEU A 78 5.21 -4.40 -2.02
C LEU A 78 4.71 -5.46 -1.04
N LEU A 79 4.89 -5.19 0.24
CA LEU A 79 4.53 -6.14 1.30
C LEU A 79 3.56 -5.46 2.27
N LEU A 80 2.35 -6.01 2.37
CA LEU A 80 1.32 -5.45 3.23
C LEU A 80 1.22 -6.26 4.51
N THR A 81 1.15 -5.56 5.65
CA THR A 81 1.03 -6.21 6.96
C THR A 81 -0.26 -5.77 7.64
N GLY A 82 -0.70 -6.55 8.62
CA GLY A 82 -1.90 -6.26 9.38
C GLY A 82 -3.05 -7.16 8.98
N ASP A 83 -4.12 -7.16 9.79
CA ASP A 83 -5.26 -8.06 9.58
C ASP A 83 -5.99 -7.78 8.27
N GLU A 84 -5.94 -6.54 7.78
CA GLU A 84 -6.65 -6.16 6.56
C GLU A 84 -5.78 -6.26 5.30
N ALA A 85 -4.54 -6.71 5.44
CA ALA A 85 -3.60 -6.73 4.32
C ALA A 85 -4.10 -7.55 3.15
N SER A 86 -4.69 -8.71 3.41
CA SER A 86 -5.15 -9.60 2.34
C SER A 86 -6.26 -8.96 1.49
N ARG A 87 -6.97 -7.98 2.02
CA ARG A 87 -8.02 -7.30 1.27
C ARG A 87 -7.47 -6.38 0.19
N LEU A 88 -6.19 -6.02 0.29
CA LEU A 88 -5.54 -5.11 -0.64
C LEU A 88 -4.53 -5.83 -1.54
N VAL A 89 -4.54 -7.16 -1.55
CA VAL A 89 -3.61 -7.93 -2.38
C VAL A 89 -4.40 -8.70 -3.43
N PRO A 90 -4.15 -8.47 -4.73
CA PRO A 90 -4.80 -9.25 -5.78
C PRO A 90 -4.20 -10.65 -5.85
N GLU A 91 -4.99 -11.59 -6.38
CA GLU A 91 -4.58 -13.00 -6.38
C GLU A 91 -3.45 -13.32 -7.33
N ASN A 92 -3.33 -12.58 -8.43
CA ASN A 92 -2.44 -12.96 -9.52
C ASN A 92 -1.24 -12.04 -9.70
N ASN A 93 -0.87 -11.27 -8.68
CA ASN A 93 0.25 -10.35 -8.80
C ASN A 93 1.35 -10.77 -7.82
N LYS A 94 2.49 -11.20 -8.37
CA LYS A 94 3.59 -11.68 -7.54
C LYS A 94 4.46 -10.57 -6.96
N TYR A 95 4.21 -9.32 -7.34
CA TYR A 95 5.00 -8.18 -6.88
C TYR A 95 4.39 -7.50 -5.66
N ILE A 96 3.27 -8.02 -5.16
CA ILE A 96 2.60 -7.52 -3.97
C ILE A 96 2.11 -8.73 -3.18
N GLN A 97 2.40 -8.74 -1.87
CA GLN A 97 2.08 -9.88 -1.02
C GLN A 97 1.57 -9.40 0.32
N ALA A 98 0.68 -10.18 0.93
CA ALA A 98 0.26 -9.95 2.30
C ALA A 98 1.14 -10.83 3.20
N LEU A 99 1.67 -10.22 4.26
CA LEU A 99 2.48 -10.94 5.22
C LEU A 99 1.63 -11.30 6.42
N ALA A 100 1.69 -12.57 6.82
CA ALA A 100 1.04 -13.00 8.06
C ALA A 100 1.82 -12.42 9.24
N CYS A 101 1.10 -11.93 10.22
CA CYS A 101 1.71 -11.38 11.44
C CYS A 101 1.89 -12.44 12.48
#